data_a19fd929097288ffd0e0c670967f8896
#
_entry.id   a19fd929097288ffd0e0c670967f8896
#
_cell.length_a   1.000
_cell.length_b   1.000
_cell.length_c   1.000
_cell.angle_alpha   90.00
_cell.angle_beta   90.00
_cell.angle_gamma   90.00
#
_symmetry.space_group_name_H-M   'P 1'
#
loop_
_entity.id
_entity.type
_entity.pdbx_description
1 polymer ?
#
loop_
_entity_poly.entity_id
_entity_poly.type
_entity_poly.pdbx_seq_one_letter_code
_entity_poly.pdbx_strand_id
1 'polypeptide(L)'
;GKNLDGADLKDLLLNNPQDSNLIKGKNGKVRDSMVWHFPNSAAFESSIRVKGFKLVRNYDHKFHQKNPELELYELYRQENGKQIRVDIEEARNLFDKQPKLARELDQKLTRSLNEMDASFPYYNPQAPRVGTKRLLTPQVISHKIKNNKIEFTIRERGAKVLRADLIYSLNGRKQYEEWFRVKGQKNPGPKINFSIPQGSTHYFLNLIDEHNFLVSYPEIPDYATLQKTKDKFAKFALPHQ
;
A
#
# COMPACT_ATOMS: atom_id res chain seq x y z
N GLY A 1 5.12 12.13 19.10
CA GLY A 1 4.40 12.93 18.11
C GLY A 1 3.99 12.06 16.91
N LYS A 2 2.86 12.42 16.27
CA LYS A 2 2.40 11.70 15.06
C LYS A 2 3.43 11.86 13.95
N ASN A 3 3.67 10.81 13.20
CA ASN A 3 4.50 10.85 12.01
C ASN A 3 3.68 11.45 10.85
N LEU A 4 3.87 12.72 10.55
CA LEU A 4 3.16 13.44 9.49
C LEU A 4 4.03 13.49 8.23
N ASP A 5 3.42 13.33 7.06
CA ASP A 5 4.11 13.36 5.75
C ASP A 5 4.25 14.79 5.19
N GLY A 6 3.72 15.77 5.91
CA GLY A 6 3.83 17.18 5.54
C GLY A 6 5.28 17.70 5.59
N ALA A 7 5.58 18.69 4.77
CA ALA A 7 6.81 19.47 4.84
C ALA A 7 6.49 20.88 5.38
N ASP A 8 7.41 21.45 6.14
CA ASP A 8 7.30 22.85 6.56
C ASP A 8 7.56 23.75 5.35
N LEU A 9 6.61 24.63 5.08
CA LEU A 9 6.69 25.59 3.97
C LEU A 9 7.07 27.01 4.43
N LYS A 10 7.36 27.20 5.71
CA LYS A 10 7.61 28.51 6.28
C LYS A 10 8.73 29.24 5.54
N ASP A 11 9.87 28.58 5.39
CA ASP A 11 11.04 29.21 4.74
C ASP A 11 10.78 29.55 3.27
N LEU A 12 10.04 28.69 2.54
CA LEU A 12 9.61 28.95 1.18
C LEU A 12 8.72 30.20 1.10
N LEU A 13 7.76 30.31 1.99
CA LEU A 13 6.80 31.43 1.98
C LEU A 13 7.41 32.77 2.41
N LEU A 14 8.35 32.75 3.35
CA LEU A 14 8.91 33.96 3.92
C LEU A 14 10.15 34.48 3.16
N ASN A 15 10.94 33.57 2.58
CA ASN A 15 12.22 33.94 1.99
C ASN A 15 12.20 34.01 0.46
N ASN A 16 11.81 32.93 -0.20
CA ASN A 16 11.75 32.87 -1.65
C ASN A 16 10.71 31.85 -2.13
N PRO A 17 9.50 32.30 -2.50
CA PRO A 17 8.42 31.39 -2.92
C PRO A 17 8.72 30.62 -4.22
N GLN A 18 9.79 30.94 -4.92
CA GLN A 18 10.21 30.25 -6.15
C GLN A 18 11.31 29.18 -5.89
N ASP A 19 11.91 29.14 -4.71
CA ASP A 19 12.98 28.19 -4.40
C ASP A 19 12.44 26.92 -3.73
N SER A 20 12.16 25.89 -4.53
CA SER A 20 11.71 24.60 -4.05
C SER A 20 12.71 23.87 -3.15
N ASN A 21 14.00 24.28 -3.13
CA ASN A 21 15.01 23.69 -2.25
C ASN A 21 14.79 24.06 -0.78
N LEU A 22 13.95 25.05 -0.50
CA LEU A 22 13.51 25.37 0.86
C LEU A 22 12.53 24.36 1.44
N ILE A 23 11.88 23.53 0.59
CA ILE A 23 10.96 22.51 1.05
C ILE A 23 11.74 21.26 1.48
N LYS A 24 11.93 21.10 2.78
CA LYS A 24 12.68 19.97 3.35
C LYS A 24 11.74 18.98 4.04
N GLY A 25 12.02 17.70 3.85
CA GLY A 25 11.40 16.63 4.63
C GLY A 25 11.96 16.57 6.06
N LYS A 26 11.42 15.66 6.89
CA LYS A 26 11.84 15.45 8.28
C LYS A 26 13.33 15.08 8.44
N ASN A 27 13.92 14.49 7.42
CA ASN A 27 15.34 14.13 7.38
C ASN A 27 16.24 15.29 6.97
N GLY A 28 15.71 16.52 6.85
CA GLY A 28 16.44 17.72 6.41
C GLY A 28 16.79 17.75 4.92
N LYS A 29 16.47 16.68 4.16
CA LYS A 29 16.72 16.64 2.71
C LYS A 29 15.62 17.39 1.96
N VAL A 30 15.99 17.99 0.84
CA VAL A 30 15.03 18.64 -0.07
C VAL A 30 14.00 17.61 -0.52
N ARG A 31 12.73 17.98 -0.45
CA ARG A 31 11.63 17.14 -0.93
C ARG A 31 11.60 17.16 -2.46
N ASP A 32 11.89 16.03 -3.07
CA ASP A 32 12.01 15.88 -4.52
C ASP A 32 10.81 15.16 -5.16
N SER A 33 9.85 14.72 -4.34
CA SER A 33 8.70 13.95 -4.81
C SER A 33 7.46 14.16 -3.95
N MET A 34 6.30 13.94 -4.55
CA MET A 34 5.00 13.86 -3.88
C MET A 34 4.33 12.55 -4.25
N VAL A 35 3.72 11.89 -3.27
CA VAL A 35 3.04 10.59 -3.42
C VAL A 35 1.57 10.74 -3.05
N TRP A 36 0.71 10.13 -3.86
CA TRP A 36 -0.70 9.93 -3.56
C TRP A 36 -0.99 8.44 -3.58
N HIS A 37 -1.79 7.98 -2.65
CA HIS A 37 -2.09 6.57 -2.50
C HIS A 37 -3.57 6.37 -2.16
N PHE A 38 -4.31 5.82 -3.12
CA PHE A 38 -5.71 5.48 -3.01
C PHE A 38 -5.93 4.00 -3.31
N PRO A 39 -5.63 3.09 -2.34
CA PRO A 39 -5.72 1.65 -2.55
C PRO A 39 -7.15 1.12 -2.48
N ASN A 40 -8.13 1.99 -2.35
CA ASN A 40 -9.55 1.67 -2.18
C ASN A 40 -10.43 2.68 -2.92
N SER A 41 -11.74 2.41 -2.97
CA SER A 41 -12.73 3.27 -3.63
C SER A 41 -12.61 3.29 -5.16
N ALA A 42 -12.96 4.40 -5.81
CA ALA A 42 -13.16 4.48 -7.26
C ALA A 42 -11.88 4.43 -8.09
N ALA A 43 -10.75 4.83 -7.53
CA ALA A 43 -9.52 5.00 -8.31
C ALA A 43 -8.59 3.78 -8.27
N PHE A 44 -8.46 3.05 -7.16
CA PHE A 44 -7.53 1.91 -6.97
C PHE A 44 -6.13 2.17 -7.54
N GLU A 45 -5.58 3.32 -7.22
CA GLU A 45 -4.32 3.77 -7.81
C GLU A 45 -3.35 4.34 -6.78
N SER A 46 -2.10 4.43 -7.19
CA SER A 46 -1.09 5.24 -6.53
C SER A 46 -0.33 6.03 -7.55
N SER A 47 0.08 7.22 -7.18
CA SER A 47 0.89 8.04 -8.08
C SER A 47 2.05 8.70 -7.36
N ILE A 48 3.09 8.98 -8.14
CA ILE A 48 4.23 9.77 -7.70
C ILE A 48 4.54 10.87 -8.72
N ARG A 49 4.73 12.08 -8.22
CA ARG A 49 5.21 13.20 -9.00
C ARG A 49 6.67 13.47 -8.65
N VAL A 50 7.52 13.53 -9.65
CA VAL A 50 8.94 13.86 -9.53
C VAL A 50 9.28 14.89 -10.59
N LYS A 51 9.73 16.07 -10.19
CA LYS A 51 9.95 17.19 -11.11
C LYS A 51 8.71 17.46 -11.96
N GLY A 52 8.83 17.42 -13.28
CA GLY A 52 7.76 17.65 -14.22
C GLY A 52 6.94 16.38 -14.58
N PHE A 53 7.33 15.21 -14.13
CA PHE A 53 6.68 13.94 -14.48
C PHE A 53 5.75 13.44 -13.38
N LYS A 54 4.66 12.79 -13.78
CA LYS A 54 3.77 12.01 -12.91
C LYS A 54 3.70 10.59 -13.43
N LEU A 55 3.94 9.62 -12.56
CA LEU A 55 3.64 8.22 -12.78
C LEU A 55 2.36 7.86 -12.04
N VAL A 56 1.49 7.10 -12.69
CA VAL A 56 0.31 6.46 -12.09
C VAL A 56 0.47 4.96 -12.18
N ARG A 57 0.21 4.26 -11.06
CA ARG A 57 0.12 2.81 -10.96
C ARG A 57 -1.32 2.43 -10.70
N ASN A 58 -1.91 1.67 -11.61
CA ASN A 58 -3.27 1.16 -11.50
C ASN A 58 -3.24 -0.27 -10.93
N TYR A 59 -3.93 -0.52 -9.82
CA TYR A 59 -3.98 -1.85 -9.20
C TYR A 59 -4.99 -2.79 -9.86
N ASP A 60 -6.03 -2.25 -10.45
CA ASP A 60 -7.14 -3.02 -11.03
C ASP A 60 -7.15 -3.07 -12.56
N HIS A 61 -6.04 -2.68 -13.21
CA HIS A 61 -5.93 -2.60 -14.67
C HIS A 61 -6.40 -3.86 -15.42
N LYS A 62 -6.40 -5.01 -14.75
CA LYS A 62 -6.91 -6.26 -15.31
C LYS A 62 -8.43 -6.42 -15.21
N PHE A 63 -9.08 -5.70 -14.30
CA PHE A 63 -10.54 -5.74 -14.13
C PHE A 63 -11.24 -4.73 -15.05
N HIS A 64 -10.69 -3.55 -15.16
CA HIS A 64 -11.26 -2.47 -15.94
C HIS A 64 -10.66 -2.27 -17.32
N GLN A 65 -9.77 -3.14 -17.78
CA GLN A 65 -9.14 -3.20 -19.12
C GLN A 65 -8.89 -1.85 -19.86
N LYS A 66 -9.34 -0.74 -19.29
CA LYS A 66 -9.23 0.61 -19.89
C LYS A 66 -7.92 1.30 -19.52
N ASN A 67 -7.38 0.99 -18.35
CA ASN A 67 -6.17 1.64 -17.86
C ASN A 67 -5.01 0.65 -17.85
N PRO A 68 -3.86 0.99 -18.43
CA PRO A 68 -2.66 0.18 -18.35
C PRO A 68 -2.16 0.10 -16.90
N GLU A 69 -1.30 -0.86 -16.58
CA GLU A 69 -0.72 -1.01 -15.24
C GLU A 69 0.05 0.23 -14.79
N LEU A 70 0.81 0.82 -15.71
CA LEU A 70 1.58 2.03 -15.48
C LEU A 70 1.28 3.08 -16.55
N GLU A 71 1.15 4.31 -16.12
CA GLU A 71 1.00 5.48 -16.98
C GLU A 71 2.03 6.53 -16.58
N LEU A 72 2.63 7.18 -17.57
CA LEU A 72 3.62 8.23 -17.38
C LEU A 72 3.21 9.49 -18.14
N TYR A 73 3.19 10.62 -17.43
CA TYR A 73 2.81 11.91 -17.99
C TYR A 73 3.89 12.97 -17.72
N GLU A 74 4.18 13.82 -18.71
CA GLU A 74 4.99 15.01 -18.53
C GLU A 74 4.08 16.21 -18.31
N LEU A 75 3.85 16.57 -17.05
CA LEU A 75 2.95 17.68 -16.68
C LEU A 75 3.59 19.02 -16.93
N TYR A 76 4.90 19.14 -16.66
CA TYR A 76 5.65 20.37 -16.76
C TYR A 76 7.06 20.13 -17.32
N ARG A 77 7.59 21.12 -17.98
CA ARG A 77 8.98 21.15 -18.47
C ARG A 77 9.63 22.48 -18.15
N GLN A 78 10.93 22.47 -17.93
CA GLN A 78 11.73 23.69 -17.83
C GLN A 78 12.27 24.06 -19.21
N GLU A 79 11.94 25.25 -19.70
CA GLU A 79 12.46 25.80 -20.94
C GLU A 79 12.91 27.25 -20.70
N ASN A 80 14.17 27.55 -21.01
CA ASN A 80 14.74 28.89 -20.82
C ASN A 80 14.53 29.48 -19.41
N GLY A 81 14.66 28.65 -18.37
CA GLY A 81 14.46 29.05 -16.98
C GLY A 81 13.00 29.24 -16.56
N LYS A 82 12.03 28.99 -17.45
CA LYS A 82 10.60 29.08 -17.16
C LYS A 82 9.97 27.69 -17.12
N GLN A 83 9.03 27.51 -16.21
CA GLN A 83 8.22 26.31 -16.16
C GLN A 83 7.06 26.41 -17.15
N ILE A 84 7.02 25.48 -18.10
CA ILE A 84 5.97 25.38 -19.13
C ILE A 84 5.05 24.23 -18.79
N ARG A 85 3.75 24.44 -18.93
CA ARG A 85 2.73 23.38 -18.87
C ARG A 85 2.76 22.57 -20.16
N VAL A 86 2.87 21.23 -20.06
CA VAL A 86 2.97 20.33 -21.21
C VAL A 86 1.70 19.50 -21.38
N ASP A 87 1.32 18.73 -20.37
CA ASP A 87 0.17 17.80 -20.41
C ASP A 87 -0.49 17.71 -19.03
N ILE A 88 -1.08 18.83 -18.60
CA ILE A 88 -1.75 18.93 -17.29
C ILE A 88 -2.99 18.04 -17.21
N GLU A 89 -3.62 17.77 -18.35
CA GLU A 89 -4.84 16.96 -18.44
C GLU A 89 -4.55 15.45 -18.48
N GLU A 90 -3.26 15.06 -18.42
CA GLU A 90 -2.83 13.66 -18.43
C GLU A 90 -3.38 12.88 -19.63
N ALA A 91 -3.42 13.53 -20.82
CA ALA A 91 -4.01 12.98 -22.02
C ALA A 91 -3.06 12.06 -22.83
N ARG A 92 -1.74 12.19 -22.62
CA ARG A 92 -0.72 11.51 -23.43
C ARG A 92 0.15 10.62 -22.56
N ASN A 93 -0.20 9.35 -22.47
CA ASN A 93 0.64 8.37 -21.77
C ASN A 93 1.97 8.17 -22.51
N LEU A 94 3.08 8.42 -21.84
CA LEU A 94 4.44 8.31 -22.35
C LEU A 94 5.13 6.98 -21.99
N PHE A 95 4.41 6.03 -21.37
CA PHE A 95 5.01 4.77 -20.90
C PHE A 95 5.81 4.06 -22.01
N ASP A 96 5.22 3.89 -23.18
CA ASP A 96 5.86 3.20 -24.30
C ASP A 96 7.06 3.96 -24.88
N LYS A 97 7.05 5.30 -24.77
CA LYS A 97 8.15 6.15 -25.24
C LYS A 97 9.29 6.26 -24.23
N GLN A 98 9.00 6.17 -22.94
CA GLN A 98 9.95 6.34 -21.84
C GLN A 98 9.82 5.23 -20.79
N PRO A 99 9.88 3.95 -21.19
CA PRO A 99 9.63 2.84 -20.26
C PRO A 99 10.66 2.75 -19.12
N LYS A 100 11.89 3.19 -19.36
CA LYS A 100 12.95 3.23 -18.34
C LYS A 100 12.61 4.22 -17.24
N LEU A 101 12.24 5.45 -17.58
CA LEU A 101 11.84 6.47 -16.61
C LEU A 101 10.60 6.04 -15.83
N ALA A 102 9.60 5.48 -16.52
CA ALA A 102 8.40 4.98 -15.85
C ALA A 102 8.73 3.92 -14.79
N ARG A 103 9.58 2.96 -15.10
CA ARG A 103 10.01 1.93 -14.13
C ARG A 103 10.84 2.48 -12.99
N GLU A 104 11.70 3.47 -13.24
CA GLU A 104 12.46 4.15 -12.18
C GLU A 104 11.53 4.87 -11.20
N LEU A 105 10.52 5.58 -11.70
CA LEU A 105 9.53 6.26 -10.88
C LEU A 105 8.63 5.27 -10.13
N ASP A 106 8.28 4.12 -10.74
CA ASP A 106 7.53 3.06 -10.10
C ASP A 106 8.30 2.42 -8.94
N GLN A 107 9.60 2.19 -9.10
CA GLN A 107 10.46 1.75 -8.01
C GLN A 107 10.56 2.78 -6.89
N LYS A 108 10.62 4.08 -7.23
CA LYS A 108 10.63 5.16 -6.23
C LYS A 108 9.31 5.21 -5.48
N LEU A 109 8.18 5.08 -6.17
CA LEU A 109 6.84 4.97 -5.58
C LEU A 109 6.78 3.78 -4.60
N THR A 110 7.25 2.61 -5.03
CA THR A 110 7.28 1.40 -4.19
C THR A 110 8.10 1.61 -2.91
N ARG A 111 9.28 2.26 -3.00
CA ARG A 111 10.07 2.57 -1.81
C ARG A 111 9.31 3.50 -0.86
N SER A 112 8.73 4.58 -1.40
CA SER A 112 7.96 5.54 -0.58
C SER A 112 6.75 4.89 0.10
N LEU A 113 5.99 4.04 -0.60
CA LEU A 113 4.86 3.31 -0.02
C LEU A 113 5.32 2.35 1.10
N ASN A 114 6.46 1.69 0.92
CA ASN A 114 7.02 0.81 1.95
C ASN A 114 7.55 1.58 3.18
N GLU A 115 8.13 2.77 2.97
CA GLU A 115 8.59 3.65 4.06
C GLU A 115 7.42 4.20 4.89
N MET A 116 6.29 4.48 4.22
CA MET A 116 5.05 4.92 4.87
C MET A 116 4.25 3.76 5.49
N ASP A 117 4.68 2.52 5.31
CA ASP A 117 3.92 1.32 5.69
C ASP A 117 2.50 1.32 5.08
N ALA A 118 2.38 1.73 3.84
CA ALA A 118 1.10 1.86 3.14
C ALA A 118 0.32 0.54 3.12
N SER A 119 -1.00 0.63 3.22
CA SER A 119 -1.90 -0.49 2.99
C SER A 119 -2.12 -0.67 1.49
N PHE A 120 -2.35 -1.92 1.06
CA PHE A 120 -2.58 -2.24 -0.35
C PHE A 120 -4.02 -2.73 -0.58
N PRO A 121 -4.52 -2.75 -1.82
CA PRO A 121 -5.85 -3.25 -2.11
C PRO A 121 -6.03 -4.68 -1.64
N TYR A 122 -7.17 -4.95 -1.02
CA TYR A 122 -7.57 -6.29 -0.61
C TYR A 122 -8.29 -6.99 -1.76
N TYR A 123 -7.91 -8.22 -2.06
CA TYR A 123 -8.66 -9.04 -2.99
C TYR A 123 -10.05 -9.36 -2.44
N ASN A 124 -11.10 -9.00 -3.19
CA ASN A 124 -12.43 -9.44 -2.85
C ASN A 124 -12.59 -10.93 -3.18
N PRO A 125 -12.71 -11.83 -2.19
CA PRO A 125 -12.81 -13.27 -2.42
C PRO A 125 -14.09 -13.68 -3.16
N GLN A 126 -15.10 -12.84 -3.14
CA GLN A 126 -16.40 -13.11 -3.74
C GLN A 126 -16.61 -12.44 -5.10
N ALA A 127 -15.59 -11.76 -5.63
CA ALA A 127 -15.69 -11.18 -6.96
C ALA A 127 -15.94 -12.29 -8.01
N PRO A 128 -17.00 -12.18 -8.82
CA PRO A 128 -17.41 -13.24 -9.74
C PRO A 128 -16.38 -13.47 -10.86
N ARG A 129 -15.57 -12.49 -11.16
CA ARG A 129 -14.46 -12.59 -12.12
C ARG A 129 -13.17 -12.24 -11.44
N VAL A 130 -12.62 -13.22 -10.80
CA VAL A 130 -11.29 -13.05 -10.21
C VAL A 130 -10.29 -13.21 -11.32
N GLY A 131 -9.54 -12.15 -11.58
CA GLY A 131 -8.43 -12.20 -12.51
C GLY A 131 -7.44 -13.30 -12.10
N THR A 132 -6.69 -13.81 -13.06
CA THR A 132 -5.72 -14.88 -12.87
C THR A 132 -4.75 -14.62 -11.72
N LYS A 133 -4.46 -13.37 -11.38
CA LYS A 133 -3.57 -13.00 -10.26
C LYS A 133 -4.08 -13.44 -8.89
N ARG A 134 -5.39 -13.52 -8.66
CA ARG A 134 -5.90 -14.05 -7.38
C ARG A 134 -5.59 -15.52 -7.18
N LEU A 135 -5.63 -16.31 -8.25
CA LEU A 135 -5.27 -17.72 -8.18
C LEU A 135 -3.80 -17.92 -7.80
N LEU A 136 -2.98 -16.89 -7.98
CA LEU A 136 -1.56 -16.88 -7.66
C LEU A 136 -1.28 -16.35 -6.25
N THR A 137 -2.26 -15.75 -5.55
CA THR A 137 -2.03 -15.17 -4.23
C THR A 137 -1.57 -16.23 -3.23
N PRO A 138 -0.65 -15.84 -2.31
CA PRO A 138 -0.18 -16.73 -1.27
C PRO A 138 -1.33 -17.22 -0.37
N GLN A 139 -1.20 -18.42 0.15
CA GLN A 139 -2.17 -19.02 1.05
C GLN A 139 -1.52 -19.42 2.36
N VAL A 140 -2.15 -19.07 3.48
CA VAL A 140 -1.78 -19.63 4.78
C VAL A 140 -2.37 -21.04 4.89
N ILE A 141 -1.49 -22.02 5.10
CA ILE A 141 -1.88 -23.46 5.20
C ILE A 141 -2.21 -23.82 6.63
N SER A 142 -1.45 -23.30 7.58
CA SER A 142 -1.61 -23.59 9.00
C SER A 142 -0.99 -22.49 9.86
N HIS A 143 -1.40 -22.43 11.12
CA HIS A 143 -0.73 -21.66 12.14
C HIS A 143 -0.58 -22.45 13.43
N LYS A 144 0.41 -22.11 14.24
CA LYS A 144 0.68 -22.69 15.54
C LYS A 144 1.04 -21.60 16.54
N ILE A 145 0.52 -21.72 17.76
CA ILE A 145 0.84 -20.83 18.87
C ILE A 145 1.62 -21.63 19.90
N LYS A 146 2.74 -21.09 20.34
CA LYS A 146 3.54 -21.64 21.45
C LYS A 146 4.27 -20.51 22.16
N ASN A 147 4.13 -20.46 23.51
CA ASN A 147 4.87 -19.49 24.34
C ASN A 147 4.78 -18.04 23.83
N ASN A 148 3.57 -17.56 23.61
CA ASN A 148 3.29 -16.20 23.13
C ASN A 148 3.92 -15.85 21.75
N LYS A 149 4.26 -16.88 20.98
CA LYS A 149 4.70 -16.75 19.58
C LYS A 149 3.73 -17.47 18.68
N ILE A 150 3.52 -16.89 17.50
CA ILE A 150 2.71 -17.50 16.45
C ILE A 150 3.58 -17.74 15.22
N GLU A 151 3.52 -18.96 14.71
CA GLU A 151 4.13 -19.36 13.44
C GLU A 151 3.01 -19.61 12.42
N PHE A 152 3.11 -18.98 11.26
CA PHE A 152 2.28 -19.27 10.10
C PHE A 152 3.09 -20.03 9.05
N THR A 153 2.47 -21.06 8.48
CA THR A 153 3.03 -21.75 7.32
C THR A 153 2.32 -21.28 6.06
N ILE A 154 3.09 -20.83 5.09
CA ILE A 154 2.58 -20.20 3.85
C ILE A 154 2.92 -21.08 2.66
N ARG A 155 2.02 -21.13 1.69
CA ARG A 155 2.24 -21.65 0.34
C ARG A 155 2.13 -20.52 -0.66
N GLU A 156 3.20 -20.25 -1.38
CA GLU A 156 3.15 -19.43 -2.59
C GLU A 156 2.47 -20.23 -3.71
N ARG A 157 1.59 -19.57 -4.45
CA ARG A 157 0.81 -20.18 -5.52
C ARG A 157 1.13 -19.56 -6.89
N GLY A 158 2.30 -18.95 -7.00
CA GLY A 158 2.78 -18.26 -8.18
C GLY A 158 3.09 -16.78 -7.96
N ALA A 159 2.52 -16.16 -6.92
CA ALA A 159 2.91 -14.83 -6.46
C ALA A 159 3.74 -14.94 -5.17
N LYS A 160 4.85 -14.21 -5.12
CA LYS A 160 5.74 -14.17 -3.94
C LYS A 160 5.19 -13.24 -2.87
N VAL A 161 5.44 -13.58 -1.62
CA VAL A 161 5.13 -12.69 -0.49
C VAL A 161 6.26 -11.67 -0.35
N LEU A 162 5.94 -10.38 -0.50
CA LEU A 162 6.88 -9.29 -0.29
C LEU A 162 6.93 -8.82 1.16
N ARG A 163 5.78 -8.87 1.86
CA ARG A 163 5.67 -8.42 3.25
C ARG A 163 4.60 -9.20 3.97
N ALA A 164 4.85 -9.50 5.25
CA ALA A 164 3.87 -10.07 6.15
C ALA A 164 3.78 -9.22 7.40
N ASP A 165 2.58 -8.85 7.82
CA ASP A 165 2.31 -8.05 9.01
C ASP A 165 1.31 -8.76 9.92
N LEU A 166 1.54 -8.76 11.25
CA LEU A 166 0.56 -9.20 12.21
C LEU A 166 -0.31 -8.00 12.60
N ILE A 167 -1.61 -8.11 12.40
CA ILE A 167 -2.60 -7.13 12.82
C ILE A 167 -3.28 -7.66 14.08
N TYR A 168 -3.27 -6.90 15.16
CA TYR A 168 -3.81 -7.34 16.45
C TYR A 168 -4.70 -6.29 17.09
N SER A 169 -5.57 -6.74 17.98
CA SER A 169 -6.44 -5.88 18.79
C SER A 169 -6.26 -6.19 20.26
N LEU A 170 -6.28 -5.16 21.10
CA LEU A 170 -6.29 -5.27 22.56
C LEU A 170 -7.72 -5.29 23.11
N ASN A 171 -8.70 -4.93 22.31
CA ASN A 171 -10.10 -4.74 22.72
C ASN A 171 -11.10 -5.35 21.72
N GLY A 172 -10.71 -6.41 21.02
CA GLY A 172 -11.58 -7.10 20.06
C GLY A 172 -12.93 -7.45 20.67
N ARG A 173 -13.99 -7.32 19.88
CA ARG A 173 -15.42 -7.48 20.25
C ARG A 173 -16.00 -6.38 21.16
N LYS A 174 -15.22 -5.36 21.53
CA LYS A 174 -15.77 -4.17 22.21
C LYS A 174 -16.55 -3.31 21.21
N GLN A 175 -17.27 -2.30 21.72
CA GLN A 175 -18.07 -1.40 20.89
C GLN A 175 -17.24 -0.72 19.79
N TYR A 176 -16.03 -0.30 20.11
CA TYR A 176 -15.06 0.24 19.17
C TYR A 176 -13.81 -0.61 19.22
N GLU A 177 -13.54 -1.35 18.14
CA GLU A 177 -12.33 -2.16 18.04
C GLU A 177 -11.18 -1.29 17.54
N GLU A 178 -10.04 -1.41 18.20
CA GLU A 178 -8.79 -0.78 17.79
C GLU A 178 -7.85 -1.86 17.27
N TRP A 179 -7.28 -1.62 16.10
CA TRP A 179 -6.39 -2.55 15.44
C TRP A 179 -5.02 -1.92 15.23
N PHE A 180 -4.01 -2.64 15.63
CA PHE A 180 -2.61 -2.23 15.58
C PHE A 180 -1.82 -3.18 14.69
N ARG A 181 -0.63 -2.77 14.27
CA ARG A 181 0.23 -3.56 13.41
C ARG A 181 1.60 -3.80 14.04
N VAL A 182 2.01 -5.07 14.10
CA VAL A 182 3.41 -5.45 14.24
C VAL A 182 3.99 -5.59 12.84
N LYS A 183 4.98 -4.76 12.52
CA LYS A 183 5.70 -4.85 11.26
C LYS A 183 6.35 -6.22 11.16
N GLY A 184 6.11 -6.88 10.06
CA GLY A 184 6.62 -8.20 9.82
C GLY A 184 7.88 -8.22 8.98
N GLN A 185 8.17 -9.40 8.50
CA GLN A 185 9.35 -9.68 7.68
C GLN A 185 9.10 -9.22 6.24
N LYS A 186 10.13 -8.65 5.62
CA LYS A 186 10.18 -8.44 4.16
C LYS A 186 10.69 -9.71 3.49
N ASN A 187 10.10 -10.06 2.35
CA ASN A 187 10.41 -11.27 1.59
C ASN A 187 10.49 -12.52 2.50
N PRO A 188 9.44 -12.81 3.29
CA PRO A 188 9.47 -13.92 4.21
C PRO A 188 9.52 -15.25 3.44
N GLY A 189 10.18 -16.23 4.03
CA GLY A 189 10.14 -17.62 3.56
C GLY A 189 8.78 -18.28 3.87
N PRO A 190 8.68 -19.61 3.70
CA PRO A 190 7.44 -20.35 3.88
C PRO A 190 6.93 -20.39 5.34
N LYS A 191 7.74 -19.98 6.29
CA LYS A 191 7.38 -19.88 7.71
C LYS A 191 7.59 -18.46 8.20
N ILE A 192 6.56 -17.89 8.79
CA ILE A 192 6.55 -16.53 9.32
C ILE A 192 6.23 -16.57 10.80
N ASN A 193 7.09 -15.93 11.60
CA ASN A 193 6.98 -15.94 13.04
C ASN A 193 6.75 -14.51 13.57
N PHE A 194 5.83 -14.39 14.54
CA PHE A 194 5.63 -13.16 15.30
C PHE A 194 5.61 -13.46 16.79
N SER A 195 6.10 -12.50 17.57
CA SER A 195 5.75 -12.43 18.99
C SER A 195 4.37 -11.76 19.10
N ILE A 196 3.45 -12.38 19.81
CA ILE A 196 2.11 -11.81 20.03
C ILE A 196 2.26 -10.71 21.07
N PRO A 197 1.83 -9.45 20.80
CA PRO A 197 1.90 -8.38 21.79
C PRO A 197 1.09 -8.72 23.04
N GLN A 198 1.62 -8.36 24.20
CA GLN A 198 0.94 -8.60 25.47
C GLN A 198 -0.44 -7.92 25.50
N GLY A 199 -1.43 -8.63 26.02
CA GLY A 199 -2.81 -8.14 26.08
C GLY A 199 -3.59 -8.25 24.78
N SER A 200 -3.00 -8.80 23.71
CA SER A 200 -3.74 -9.06 22.46
C SER A 200 -4.91 -10.00 22.71
N THR A 201 -6.08 -9.63 22.18
CA THR A 201 -7.30 -10.45 22.26
C THR A 201 -7.58 -11.20 20.97
N HIS A 202 -7.23 -10.57 19.83
CA HIS A 202 -7.48 -11.10 18.50
C HIS A 202 -6.40 -10.64 17.53
N TYR A 203 -6.17 -11.40 16.46
CA TYR A 203 -5.19 -11.05 15.44
C TYR A 203 -5.52 -11.63 14.05
N PHE A 204 -4.98 -10.94 13.02
CA PHE A 204 -4.94 -11.38 11.62
C PHE A 204 -3.48 -11.40 11.15
N LEU A 205 -3.18 -12.24 10.17
CA LEU A 205 -1.98 -12.10 9.35
C LEU A 205 -2.37 -11.41 8.04
N ASN A 206 -1.68 -10.33 7.70
CA ASN A 206 -1.76 -9.70 6.40
C ASN A 206 -0.52 -10.03 5.57
N LEU A 207 -0.73 -10.55 4.37
CA LEU A 207 0.31 -10.82 3.39
C LEU A 207 0.16 -9.85 2.23
N ILE A 208 1.26 -9.24 1.79
CA ILE A 208 1.31 -8.41 0.59
C ILE A 208 2.17 -9.12 -0.44
N ASP A 209 1.59 -9.39 -1.60
CA ASP A 209 2.25 -10.10 -2.67
C ASP A 209 3.01 -9.16 -3.64
N GLU A 210 3.75 -9.77 -4.58
CA GLU A 210 4.52 -9.03 -5.59
C GLU A 210 3.68 -8.22 -6.58
N HIS A 211 2.37 -8.41 -6.57
CA HIS A 211 1.42 -7.62 -7.34
C HIS A 211 0.81 -6.47 -6.53
N ASN A 212 1.32 -6.22 -5.31
CA ASN A 212 0.84 -5.22 -4.37
C ASN A 212 -0.61 -5.44 -3.92
N PHE A 213 -1.07 -6.69 -3.85
CA PHE A 213 -2.36 -7.02 -3.25
C PHE A 213 -2.21 -7.56 -1.84
N LEU A 214 -3.19 -7.25 -1.01
CA LEU A 214 -3.26 -7.71 0.36
C LEU A 214 -4.16 -8.95 0.46
N VAL A 215 -3.67 -9.96 1.14
CA VAL A 215 -4.43 -11.16 1.53
C VAL A 215 -4.42 -11.26 3.05
N SER A 216 -5.58 -11.39 3.68
CA SER A 216 -5.68 -11.58 5.14
C SER A 216 -5.95 -13.03 5.51
N TYR A 217 -5.43 -13.43 6.66
CA TYR A 217 -5.74 -14.71 7.26
C TYR A 217 -6.08 -14.53 8.77
N PRO A 218 -7.24 -14.97 9.24
CA PRO A 218 -8.35 -15.52 8.45
C PRO A 218 -8.86 -14.54 7.40
N GLU A 219 -9.53 -15.07 6.38
CA GLU A 219 -10.09 -14.24 5.32
C GLU A 219 -11.19 -13.34 5.88
N ILE A 220 -11.11 -12.04 5.58
CA ILE A 220 -12.14 -11.09 5.98
C ILE A 220 -13.34 -11.23 5.04
N PRO A 221 -14.55 -11.42 5.55
CA PRO A 221 -15.73 -11.55 4.71
C PRO A 221 -16.00 -10.23 3.96
N ASP A 222 -16.83 -10.32 2.93
CA ASP A 222 -17.21 -9.13 2.17
C ASP A 222 -17.99 -8.12 3.03
N TYR A 223 -17.98 -6.87 2.55
CA TYR A 223 -18.61 -5.76 3.24
C TYR A 223 -20.13 -5.97 3.48
N ALA A 224 -20.83 -6.62 2.54
CA ALA A 224 -22.26 -6.88 2.68
C ALA A 224 -22.55 -7.88 3.82
N THR A 225 -21.70 -8.88 3.98
CA THR A 225 -21.76 -9.83 5.10
C THR A 225 -21.47 -9.13 6.41
N LEU A 226 -20.42 -8.30 6.47
CA LEU A 226 -20.09 -7.50 7.64
C LEU A 226 -21.23 -6.57 8.05
N GLN A 227 -21.85 -5.88 7.10
CA GLN A 227 -22.98 -4.98 7.40
C GLN A 227 -24.23 -5.72 7.88
N LYS A 228 -24.58 -6.84 7.25
CA LYS A 228 -25.78 -7.63 7.63
C LYS A 228 -25.69 -8.17 9.05
N THR A 229 -24.51 -8.60 9.44
CA THR A 229 -24.31 -9.23 10.74
C THR A 229 -24.03 -8.23 11.84
N LYS A 230 -23.74 -6.96 11.49
CA LYS A 230 -23.21 -5.95 12.42
C LYS A 230 -22.01 -6.46 13.22
N ASP A 231 -21.33 -7.44 12.67
CA ASP A 231 -20.23 -8.10 13.34
C ASP A 231 -18.97 -7.24 13.38
N LYS A 232 -18.24 -7.40 14.46
CA LYS A 232 -16.93 -6.81 14.61
C LYS A 232 -15.88 -7.64 13.87
N PHE A 233 -14.81 -7.02 13.42
CA PHE A 233 -13.70 -7.73 12.76
C PHE A 233 -13.14 -8.86 13.62
N ALA A 234 -13.10 -8.69 14.94
CA ALA A 234 -12.64 -9.72 15.87
C ALA A 234 -13.44 -11.03 15.81
N LYS A 235 -14.68 -11.03 15.31
CA LYS A 235 -15.43 -12.26 15.09
C LYS A 235 -14.77 -13.18 14.08
N PHE A 236 -14.08 -12.60 13.10
CA PHE A 236 -13.41 -13.30 12.00
C PHE A 236 -11.91 -13.48 12.24
N ALA A 237 -11.37 -12.83 13.25
CA ALA A 237 -9.97 -12.93 13.62
C ALA A 237 -9.66 -14.19 14.43
N LEU A 238 -8.38 -14.57 14.48
CA LEU A 238 -7.91 -15.60 15.39
C LEU A 238 -7.98 -15.08 16.84
N PRO A 239 -8.65 -15.80 17.77
CA PRO A 239 -8.64 -15.42 19.17
C PRO A 239 -7.27 -15.70 19.80
N HIS A 240 -6.86 -14.85 20.73
CA HIS A 240 -5.76 -15.13 21.64
C HIS A 240 -6.33 -15.62 22.96
N GLN A 241 -5.96 -16.84 23.35
CA GLN A 241 -6.37 -17.48 24.61
C GLN A 241 -5.39 -17.13 25.73
#